data_6502ed019191d8e841573d8052a99d06
#
_entry.id   6502ed019191d8e841573d8052a99d06
#
_cell.length_a   1.000
_cell.length_b   1.000
_cell.length_c   1.000
_cell.angle_alpha   90.00
_cell.angle_beta   90.00
_cell.angle_gamma   90.00
#
_symmetry.space_group_name_H-M   'P 1'
#
loop_
_entity.id
_entity.type
_entity.pdbx_description
1 polymer ?
#
loop_
_entity_poly.entity_id
_entity_poly.type
_entity_poly.pdbx_seq_one_letter_code
_entity_poly.pdbx_strand_id
1 'polypeptide(L)'
;MSDTLVLRRRVAWILIFIVDVGFVLWGAMAAAVPDALSGPGGRPIIAAGYEGFTKGSWSELVRSSPMTVGYITLLFRTYGVFNIAFGLTAIAVTVGPFRRGDRWAWWTLLLGNTFALVSAMRYDWLVNAIGPFEMSEYLGLVFVYGALALTMSSAGTRRSVAYTVAN
;
A
#
# COMPACT_ATOMS: atom_id res chain seq x y z
N MET A 1 -6.00 17.08 -27.50
CA MET A 1 -6.31 16.17 -26.38
C MET A 1 -7.40 16.86 -25.59
N SER A 2 -8.57 16.23 -25.37
CA SER A 2 -9.67 16.90 -24.67
C SER A 2 -9.29 17.18 -23.21
N ASP A 3 -9.71 18.33 -22.68
CA ASP A 3 -9.41 18.77 -21.30
C ASP A 3 -9.84 17.72 -20.26
N THR A 4 -10.88 16.97 -20.57
CA THR A 4 -11.36 15.87 -19.72
C THR A 4 -10.36 14.71 -19.57
N LEU A 5 -9.59 14.38 -20.62
CA LEU A 5 -8.55 13.34 -20.55
C LEU A 5 -7.35 13.79 -19.71
N VAL A 6 -6.98 15.06 -19.83
CA VAL A 6 -5.91 15.66 -19.02
C VAL A 6 -6.31 15.63 -17.53
N LEU A 7 -7.54 16.04 -17.22
CA LEU A 7 -8.05 16.06 -15.86
C LEU A 7 -8.12 14.65 -15.26
N ARG A 8 -8.68 13.67 -15.99
CA ARG A 8 -8.75 12.26 -15.51
C ARG A 8 -7.37 11.70 -15.18
N ARG A 9 -6.38 11.94 -16.02
CA ARG A 9 -5.00 11.48 -15.77
C ARG A 9 -4.40 12.19 -14.56
N ARG A 10 -4.67 13.49 -14.40
CA ARG A 10 -4.20 14.26 -13.25
C ARG A 10 -4.79 13.75 -11.94
N VAL A 11 -6.08 13.48 -11.91
CA VAL A 11 -6.74 12.88 -10.74
C VAL A 11 -6.17 11.49 -10.44
N ALA A 12 -6.05 10.64 -11.47
CA ALA A 12 -5.58 9.27 -11.31
C ALA A 12 -4.19 9.19 -10.66
N TRP A 13 -3.19 9.93 -11.20
CA TRP A 13 -1.84 9.85 -10.62
C TRP A 13 -1.76 10.46 -9.23
N ILE A 14 -2.57 11.46 -8.89
CA ILE A 14 -2.63 12.04 -7.54
C ILE A 14 -3.19 11.01 -6.55
N LEU A 15 -4.27 10.32 -6.91
CA LEU A 15 -4.87 9.30 -6.04
C LEU A 15 -3.88 8.17 -5.73
N ILE A 16 -3.19 7.65 -6.75
CA ILE A 16 -2.19 6.60 -6.55
C ILE A 16 -1.02 7.13 -5.72
N PHE A 17 -0.53 8.34 -6.02
CA PHE A 17 0.55 8.97 -5.27
C PHE A 17 0.23 9.09 -3.76
N ILE A 18 -1.02 9.44 -3.41
CA ILE A 18 -1.46 9.50 -2.00
C ILE A 18 -1.34 8.12 -1.34
N VAL A 19 -1.78 7.07 -2.02
CA VAL A 19 -1.66 5.70 -1.51
C VAL A 19 -0.19 5.29 -1.35
N ASP A 20 0.63 5.57 -2.36
CA ASP A 20 2.06 5.23 -2.35
C ASP A 20 2.81 5.97 -1.23
N VAL A 21 2.48 7.25 -0.98
CA VAL A 21 2.99 8.01 0.19
C VAL A 21 2.53 7.38 1.49
N GLY A 22 1.30 6.88 1.55
CA GLY A 22 0.79 6.13 2.70
C GLY A 22 1.68 4.94 3.08
N PHE A 23 2.14 4.15 2.09
CA PHE A 23 3.09 3.05 2.35
C PHE A 23 4.42 3.55 2.94
N VAL A 24 4.96 4.67 2.44
CA VAL A 24 6.21 5.23 2.97
C VAL A 24 6.02 5.70 4.42
N LEU A 25 4.96 6.43 4.71
CA LEU A 25 4.68 6.95 6.05
C LEU A 25 4.42 5.82 7.05
N TRP A 26 3.57 4.87 6.68
CA TRP A 26 3.33 3.67 7.48
C TRP A 26 4.63 2.89 7.73
N GLY A 27 5.39 2.63 6.68
CA GLY A 27 6.66 1.92 6.78
C GLY A 27 7.66 2.64 7.69
N ALA A 28 7.75 3.97 7.60
CA ALA A 28 8.61 4.76 8.46
C ALA A 28 8.21 4.66 9.94
N MET A 29 6.91 4.73 10.24
CA MET A 29 6.40 4.56 11.61
C MET A 29 6.66 3.14 12.12
N ALA A 30 6.38 2.11 11.33
CA ALA A 30 6.61 0.72 11.70
C ALA A 30 8.11 0.42 11.93
N ALA A 31 8.99 1.02 11.16
CA ALA A 31 10.44 0.84 11.31
C ALA A 31 11.01 1.61 12.51
N ALA A 32 10.61 2.87 12.72
CA ALA A 32 11.22 3.75 13.71
C ALA A 32 10.57 3.60 15.10
N VAL A 33 9.23 3.62 15.18
CA VAL A 33 8.48 3.72 16.42
C VAL A 33 7.31 2.71 16.49
N PRO A 34 7.56 1.40 16.34
CA PRO A 34 6.51 0.40 16.25
C PRO A 34 5.59 0.38 17.47
N ASP A 35 6.14 0.71 18.65
CA ASP A 35 5.39 0.71 19.91
C ASP A 35 4.43 1.91 20.04
N ALA A 36 4.63 2.97 19.24
CA ALA A 36 3.71 4.11 19.18
C ALA A 36 2.50 3.87 18.27
N LEU A 37 2.54 2.80 17.47
CA LEU A 37 1.42 2.43 16.60
C LEU A 37 0.35 1.73 17.43
N SER A 38 -0.83 2.36 17.47
CA SER A 38 -1.98 1.80 18.20
C SER A 38 -2.84 0.96 17.27
N GLY A 39 -3.02 -0.29 17.63
CA GLY A 39 -3.99 -1.21 17.04
C GLY A 39 -5.37 -1.13 17.69
N PRO A 40 -6.25 -2.09 17.40
CA PRO A 40 -7.59 -2.17 17.97
C PRO A 40 -7.58 -2.11 19.51
N GLY A 41 -8.46 -1.30 20.09
CA GLY A 41 -8.57 -1.10 21.53
C GLY A 41 -7.44 -0.25 22.14
N GLY A 42 -6.68 0.51 21.34
CA GLY A 42 -5.62 1.41 21.79
C GLY A 42 -4.35 0.69 22.29
N ARG A 43 -4.23 -0.61 22.05
CA ARG A 43 -3.02 -1.40 22.39
C ARG A 43 -1.96 -1.25 21.29
N PRO A 44 -0.66 -1.44 21.60
CA PRO A 44 0.38 -1.51 20.57
C PRO A 44 -0.01 -2.50 19.46
N ILE A 45 0.18 -2.12 18.20
CA ILE A 45 -0.27 -2.92 17.06
C ILE A 45 0.35 -4.31 17.04
N ILE A 46 1.62 -4.44 17.46
CA ILE A 46 2.30 -5.73 17.55
C ILE A 46 1.62 -6.62 18.59
N ALA A 47 1.28 -6.05 19.77
CA ALA A 47 0.57 -6.77 20.83
C ALA A 47 -0.81 -7.24 20.35
N ALA A 48 -1.57 -6.34 19.72
CA ALA A 48 -2.89 -6.66 19.19
C ALA A 48 -2.84 -7.77 18.13
N GLY A 49 -1.87 -7.73 17.23
CA GLY A 49 -1.65 -8.78 16.21
C GLY A 49 -1.26 -10.12 16.84
N TYR A 50 -0.33 -10.12 17.80
CA TYR A 50 0.07 -11.34 18.50
C TYR A 50 -1.12 -11.98 19.23
N GLU A 51 -1.83 -11.21 20.05
CA GLU A 51 -2.98 -11.70 20.84
C GLU A 51 -4.14 -12.13 19.94
N GLY A 52 -4.37 -11.41 18.85
CA GLY A 52 -5.39 -11.76 17.87
C GLY A 52 -5.13 -13.10 17.18
N PHE A 53 -3.88 -13.38 16.84
CA PHE A 53 -3.48 -14.63 16.18
C PHE A 53 -3.36 -15.81 17.15
N THR A 54 -2.60 -15.63 18.24
CA THR A 54 -2.24 -16.74 19.14
C THR A 54 -3.27 -17.02 20.23
N LYS A 55 -4.16 -16.05 20.52
CA LYS A 55 -5.06 -16.02 21.68
C LYS A 55 -4.32 -16.01 23.04
N GLY A 56 -3.00 -15.80 23.00
CA GLY A 56 -2.16 -15.65 24.18
C GLY A 56 -2.06 -14.21 24.65
N SER A 57 -1.48 -13.97 25.83
CA SER A 57 -1.27 -12.64 26.39
C SER A 57 0.10 -12.08 25.96
N TRP A 58 0.13 -10.89 25.37
CA TRP A 58 1.37 -10.20 25.06
C TRP A 58 2.19 -9.88 26.32
N SER A 59 1.54 -9.47 27.40
CA SER A 59 2.21 -9.15 28.66
C SER A 59 2.86 -10.36 29.29
N GLU A 60 2.30 -11.55 29.10
CA GLU A 60 2.91 -12.82 29.55
C GLU A 60 4.12 -13.17 28.68
N LEU A 61 4.02 -13.01 27.36
CA LEU A 61 5.15 -13.21 26.45
C LEU A 61 6.32 -12.28 26.79
N VAL A 62 6.05 -11.00 27.08
CA VAL A 62 7.07 -10.03 27.47
C VAL A 62 7.82 -10.48 28.74
N ARG A 63 7.10 -11.07 29.69
CA ARG A 63 7.71 -11.57 30.96
C ARG A 63 8.45 -12.89 30.79
N SER A 64 7.90 -13.82 30.01
CA SER A 64 8.42 -15.18 29.88
C SER A 64 9.50 -15.32 28.82
N SER A 65 9.47 -14.52 27.77
CA SER A 65 10.39 -14.64 26.64
C SER A 65 10.72 -13.27 25.98
N PRO A 66 11.50 -12.40 26.64
CA PRO A 66 11.88 -11.08 26.11
C PRO A 66 12.59 -11.16 24.76
N MET A 67 13.38 -12.20 24.52
CA MET A 67 14.07 -12.42 23.23
C MET A 67 13.08 -12.65 22.09
N THR A 68 12.01 -13.39 22.33
CA THR A 68 10.94 -13.60 21.34
C THR A 68 10.25 -12.27 20.99
N VAL A 69 9.97 -11.46 22.00
CA VAL A 69 9.42 -10.11 21.82
C VAL A 69 10.35 -9.25 20.96
N GLY A 70 11.66 -9.25 21.28
CA GLY A 70 12.66 -8.54 20.51
C GLY A 70 12.70 -8.99 19.04
N TYR A 71 12.62 -10.30 18.80
CA TYR A 71 12.58 -10.85 17.44
C TYR A 71 11.31 -10.46 16.68
N ILE A 72 10.14 -10.55 17.30
CA ILE A 72 8.87 -10.10 16.68
C ILE A 72 8.94 -8.61 16.33
N THR A 73 9.44 -7.79 17.24
CA THR A 73 9.62 -6.35 17.01
C THR A 73 10.59 -6.09 15.85
N LEU A 74 11.69 -6.85 15.76
CA LEU A 74 12.64 -6.74 14.64
C LEU A 74 11.99 -7.10 13.31
N LEU A 75 11.22 -8.18 13.26
CA LEU A 75 10.48 -8.57 12.05
C LEU A 75 9.50 -7.47 11.61
N PHE A 76 8.78 -6.88 12.56
CA PHE A 76 7.85 -5.79 12.26
C PHE A 76 8.57 -4.53 11.74
N ARG A 77 9.71 -4.17 12.32
CA ARG A 77 10.57 -3.08 11.81
C ARG A 77 11.08 -3.36 10.42
N THR A 78 11.52 -4.58 10.16
CA THR A 78 11.98 -5.01 8.83
C THR A 78 10.85 -4.92 7.80
N TYR A 79 9.64 -5.34 8.16
CA TYR A 79 8.44 -5.14 7.34
C TYR A 79 8.23 -3.65 7.03
N GLY A 80 8.41 -2.76 8.01
CA GLY A 80 8.35 -1.31 7.80
C GLY A 80 9.35 -0.82 6.74
N VAL A 81 10.60 -1.31 6.78
CA VAL A 81 11.61 -0.96 5.76
C VAL A 81 11.20 -1.43 4.36
N PHE A 82 10.64 -2.63 4.23
CA PHE A 82 10.11 -3.10 2.94
C PHE A 82 8.95 -2.24 2.44
N ASN A 83 8.06 -1.77 3.31
CA ASN A 83 6.99 -0.84 2.93
C ASN A 83 7.54 0.49 2.41
N ILE A 84 8.60 1.04 3.04
CA ILE A 84 9.28 2.24 2.55
C ILE A 84 9.83 1.99 1.14
N ALA A 85 10.56 0.91 0.94
CA ALA A 85 11.16 0.57 -0.35
C ALA A 85 10.09 0.39 -1.43
N PHE A 86 9.00 -0.32 -1.12
CA PHE A 86 7.86 -0.49 -2.02
C PHE A 86 7.23 0.87 -2.36
N GLY A 87 6.88 1.68 -1.36
CA GLY A 87 6.24 2.98 -1.55
C GLY A 87 7.09 3.94 -2.38
N LEU A 88 8.41 4.03 -2.11
CA LEU A 88 9.33 4.85 -2.91
C LEU A 88 9.39 4.38 -4.36
N THR A 89 9.43 3.07 -4.60
CA THR A 89 9.42 2.49 -5.95
C THR A 89 8.11 2.80 -6.66
N ALA A 90 6.98 2.63 -5.98
CA ALA A 90 5.65 2.94 -6.51
C ALA A 90 5.52 4.44 -6.83
N ILE A 91 6.00 5.34 -5.96
CA ILE A 91 6.06 6.78 -6.21
C ILE A 91 6.85 7.08 -7.49
N ALA A 92 8.04 6.48 -7.66
CA ALA A 92 8.86 6.70 -8.86
C ALA A 92 8.13 6.27 -10.13
N VAL A 93 7.43 5.14 -10.10
CA VAL A 93 6.60 4.67 -11.23
C VAL A 93 5.41 5.60 -11.46
N THR A 94 4.77 6.08 -10.41
CA THR A 94 3.58 6.94 -10.47
C THR A 94 3.91 8.32 -11.06
N VAL A 95 4.94 9.00 -10.55
CA VAL A 95 5.30 10.36 -11.00
C VAL A 95 6.05 10.38 -12.32
N GLY A 96 6.71 9.30 -12.68
CA GLY A 96 7.43 9.15 -13.92
C GLY A 96 6.59 8.51 -15.03
N PRO A 97 6.75 7.22 -15.29
CA PRO A 97 6.16 6.54 -16.43
C PRO A 97 4.62 6.51 -16.42
N PHE A 98 3.96 6.33 -15.27
CA PHE A 98 2.49 6.33 -15.24
C PHE A 98 1.91 7.70 -15.63
N ARG A 99 2.48 8.78 -15.10
CA ARG A 99 2.08 10.15 -15.47
C ARG A 99 2.28 10.44 -16.96
N ARG A 100 3.27 9.81 -17.61
CA ARG A 100 3.47 9.89 -19.06
C ARG A 100 2.48 9.03 -19.86
N GLY A 101 1.81 8.09 -19.19
CA GLY A 101 0.84 7.17 -19.80
C GLY A 101 1.48 5.89 -20.34
N ASP A 102 2.58 5.46 -19.77
CA ASP A 102 3.25 4.23 -20.14
C ASP A 102 2.43 3.03 -19.67
N ARG A 103 2.10 2.11 -20.57
CA ARG A 103 1.21 0.99 -20.29
C ARG A 103 1.78 -0.01 -19.26
N TRP A 104 3.09 -0.21 -19.28
CA TRP A 104 3.73 -1.10 -18.32
C TRP A 104 3.61 -0.57 -16.88
N ALA A 105 3.70 0.75 -16.69
CA ALA A 105 3.53 1.37 -15.38
C ALA A 105 2.12 1.16 -14.81
N TRP A 106 1.09 1.18 -15.69
CA TRP A 106 -0.28 0.88 -15.31
C TRP A 106 -0.40 -0.53 -14.72
N TRP A 107 0.18 -1.54 -15.41
CA TRP A 107 0.16 -2.93 -14.91
C TRP A 107 1.00 -3.11 -13.65
N THR A 108 2.15 -2.46 -13.56
CA THR A 108 3.02 -2.51 -12.39
C THR A 108 2.31 -1.96 -11.15
N LEU A 109 1.63 -0.81 -11.29
CA LEU A 109 0.87 -0.23 -10.18
C LEU A 109 -0.36 -1.07 -9.83
N LEU A 110 -1.07 -1.62 -10.82
CA LEU A 110 -2.18 -2.52 -10.56
C LEU A 110 -1.72 -3.73 -9.73
N LEU A 111 -0.73 -4.46 -10.22
CA LEU A 111 -0.26 -5.68 -9.56
C LEU A 111 0.39 -5.38 -8.21
N GLY A 112 1.32 -4.42 -8.18
CA GLY A 112 2.07 -4.08 -6.97
C GLY A 112 1.16 -3.62 -5.83
N ASN A 113 0.29 -2.64 -6.07
CA ASN A 113 -0.64 -2.15 -5.06
C ASN A 113 -1.68 -3.20 -4.67
N THR A 114 -2.17 -4.02 -5.63
CA THR A 114 -3.10 -5.10 -5.31
C THR A 114 -2.45 -6.12 -4.37
N PHE A 115 -1.24 -6.59 -4.70
CA PHE A 115 -0.54 -7.55 -3.84
C PHE A 115 -0.25 -6.96 -2.45
N ALA A 116 0.20 -5.73 -2.37
CA ALA A 116 0.51 -5.08 -1.09
C ALA A 116 -0.75 -4.94 -0.22
N LEU A 117 -1.80 -4.31 -0.75
CA LEU A 117 -3.02 -4.03 0.00
C LEU A 117 -3.79 -5.31 0.35
N VAL A 118 -3.97 -6.23 -0.60
CA VAL A 118 -4.68 -7.49 -0.32
C VAL A 118 -3.91 -8.37 0.68
N SER A 119 -2.58 -8.35 0.65
CA SER A 119 -1.78 -9.09 1.63
C SER A 119 -1.91 -8.50 3.04
N ALA A 120 -1.95 -7.17 3.16
CA ALA A 120 -2.15 -6.48 4.42
C ALA A 120 -3.56 -6.76 4.96
N MET A 121 -4.61 -6.58 4.15
CA MET A 121 -5.99 -6.93 4.53
C MET A 121 -6.14 -8.39 4.96
N ARG A 122 -5.46 -9.33 4.26
CA ARG A 122 -5.44 -10.74 4.64
C ARG A 122 -4.78 -10.95 5.99
N TYR A 123 -3.67 -10.26 6.26
CA TYR A 123 -3.00 -10.31 7.56
C TYR A 123 -3.94 -9.85 8.67
N ASP A 124 -4.57 -8.68 8.52
CA ASP A 124 -5.49 -8.11 9.52
C ASP A 124 -6.66 -9.05 9.84
N TRP A 125 -7.18 -9.69 8.80
CA TRP A 125 -8.24 -10.68 8.97
C TRP A 125 -7.75 -11.92 9.74
N LEU A 126 -6.53 -12.41 9.47
CA LEU A 126 -5.95 -13.57 10.15
C LEU A 126 -5.67 -13.29 11.63
N VAL A 127 -5.23 -12.06 11.95
CA VAL A 127 -4.95 -11.67 13.34
C VAL A 127 -6.18 -11.11 14.05
N ASN A 128 -7.32 -11.04 13.36
CA ASN A 128 -8.57 -10.46 13.89
C ASN A 128 -8.38 -9.05 14.46
N ALA A 129 -7.58 -8.24 13.77
CA ALA A 129 -7.17 -6.90 14.20
C ALA A 129 -7.72 -5.83 13.26
N ILE A 130 -9.01 -5.91 12.90
CA ILE A 130 -9.65 -4.95 12.03
C ILE A 130 -10.14 -3.75 12.86
N GLY A 131 -9.55 -2.60 12.63
CA GLY A 131 -9.90 -1.33 13.26
C GLY A 131 -10.02 -0.19 12.24
N PRO A 132 -10.21 1.06 12.71
CA PRO A 132 -10.33 2.23 11.82
C PRO A 132 -9.10 2.47 10.96
N PHE A 133 -7.92 2.06 11.42
CA PHE A 133 -6.67 2.22 10.71
C PHE A 133 -6.57 1.24 9.53
N GLU A 134 -6.92 -0.02 9.75
CA GLU A 134 -6.94 -1.09 8.77
C GLU A 134 -7.96 -0.82 7.65
N MET A 135 -9.04 -0.07 7.97
CA MET A 135 -9.98 0.40 6.94
C MET A 135 -9.35 1.29 5.88
N SER A 136 -8.20 1.93 6.16
CA SER A 136 -7.46 2.73 5.17
C SER A 136 -6.93 1.91 4.00
N GLU A 137 -6.68 0.61 4.19
CA GLU A 137 -6.23 -0.31 3.13
C GLU A 137 -7.34 -0.58 2.12
N TYR A 138 -8.58 -0.75 2.60
CA TYR A 138 -9.76 -0.89 1.73
C TYR A 138 -9.98 0.38 0.91
N LEU A 139 -9.85 1.55 1.55
CA LEU A 139 -9.96 2.83 0.86
C LEU A 139 -8.82 3.01 -0.15
N GLY A 140 -7.60 2.61 0.21
CA GLY A 140 -6.44 2.59 -0.68
C GLY A 140 -6.69 1.77 -1.94
N LEU A 141 -7.27 0.57 -1.78
CA LEU A 141 -7.62 -0.30 -2.91
C LEU A 141 -8.67 0.35 -3.83
N VAL A 142 -9.69 0.98 -3.25
CA VAL A 142 -10.71 1.74 -4.02
C VAL A 142 -10.07 2.88 -4.79
N PHE A 143 -9.13 3.63 -4.18
CA PHE A 143 -8.43 4.73 -4.86
C PHE A 143 -7.57 4.23 -6.01
N VAL A 144 -6.80 3.15 -5.81
CA VAL A 144 -5.96 2.56 -6.85
C VAL A 144 -6.81 2.09 -8.03
N TYR A 145 -7.85 1.29 -7.78
CA TYR A 145 -8.69 0.77 -8.85
C TYR A 145 -9.49 1.87 -9.55
N GLY A 146 -10.02 2.83 -8.81
CA GLY A 146 -10.70 3.99 -9.37
C GLY A 146 -9.77 4.82 -10.28
N ALA A 147 -8.55 5.09 -9.82
CA ALA A 147 -7.53 5.81 -10.58
C ALA A 147 -7.12 5.07 -11.87
N LEU A 148 -6.89 3.76 -11.75
CA LEU A 148 -6.53 2.94 -12.90
C LEU A 148 -7.66 2.82 -13.91
N ALA A 149 -8.92 2.71 -13.47
CA ALA A 149 -10.10 2.71 -14.33
C ALA A 149 -10.26 4.04 -15.10
N LEU A 150 -9.99 5.19 -14.46
CA LEU A 150 -10.02 6.51 -15.12
C LEU A 150 -9.03 6.61 -16.30
N THR A 151 -7.95 5.82 -16.28
CA THR A 151 -6.88 5.88 -17.30
C THR A 151 -6.91 4.73 -18.31
N MET A 152 -7.75 3.71 -18.11
CA MET A 152 -7.80 2.50 -18.92
C MET A 152 -8.12 2.78 -20.41
N SER A 153 -9.04 3.69 -20.69
CA SER A 153 -9.45 4.06 -22.05
C SER A 153 -8.37 4.83 -22.83
N SER A 154 -7.46 5.52 -22.14
CA SER A 154 -6.40 6.32 -22.78
C SER A 154 -5.18 5.48 -23.20
N ALA A 155 -5.04 4.29 -22.70
CA ALA A 155 -3.94 3.38 -23.03
C ALA A 155 -4.10 2.69 -24.41
N GLY A 156 -5.31 2.68 -24.96
CA GLY A 156 -5.64 2.03 -26.25
C GLY A 156 -5.42 2.91 -27.48
N THR A 157 -5.53 4.23 -27.35
CA THR A 157 -5.65 5.16 -28.50
C THR A 157 -4.32 5.46 -29.21
N ARG A 158 -3.17 5.23 -28.58
CA ARG A 158 -1.87 5.50 -29.20
C ARG A 158 -1.46 4.53 -30.30
N ARG A 159 -2.05 3.33 -30.37
CA ARG A 159 -1.71 2.35 -31.43
C ARG A 159 -2.28 2.67 -32.80
N SER A 160 -3.46 3.31 -32.88
CA SER A 160 -4.11 3.57 -34.17
C SER A 160 -3.42 4.67 -34.99
N VAL A 161 -2.83 5.67 -34.34
CA VAL A 161 -2.19 6.81 -35.04
C VAL A 161 -0.86 6.39 -35.68
N ALA A 162 -0.11 5.49 -35.09
CA ALA A 162 1.18 5.03 -35.63
C ALA A 162 1.01 4.20 -36.94
N TYR A 163 -0.08 3.47 -37.09
CA TYR A 163 -0.36 2.69 -38.31
C TYR A 163 -0.89 3.53 -39.45
N THR A 164 -1.51 4.70 -39.18
CA THR A 164 -2.07 5.58 -40.23
C THR A 164 -1.00 6.50 -40.85
N VAL A 165 0.15 6.69 -40.22
CA VAL A 165 1.26 7.51 -40.73
C VAL A 165 2.28 6.68 -41.53
N ALA A 166 2.22 5.32 -41.42
CA ALA A 166 3.17 4.40 -42.05
C ALA A 166 2.65 3.79 -43.41
N ASN A 167 1.42 4.15 -43.83
CA ASN A 167 0.82 3.83 -45.14
C ASN A 167 0.51 5.11 -45.91
#